data_bfa623e7875eb194f15691505b3d0e3a
#
_entry.id   bfa623e7875eb194f15691505b3d0e3a
#
_cell.length_a   1.000
_cell.length_b   1.000
_cell.length_c   1.000
_cell.angle_alpha   90.00
_cell.angle_beta   90.00
_cell.angle_gamma   90.00
#
_symmetry.space_group_name_H-M   'P 1'
#
loop_
_entity.id
_entity.type
_entity.pdbx_description
1 polymer ?
#
loop_
_entity_poly.entity_id
_entity_poly.type
_entity_poly.pdbx_seq_one_letter_code
_entity_poly.pdbx_strand_id
1 'polypeptide(L)'
;MSERAATVDVIEAPVEEPELAEADLLVRAVESPAGAGGASLATARVVIGGGRGVGGPDGFAPLEELAELLGGVVGVSRVVTSEGWRPHKQQVGQTGTKITPELYLACGISGAIQHIAGCASAKHIIAINTDPGAPILAHADYAVIGDLHQVIPALVEALRAR
;
A
#
# COMPACT_ATOMS: atom_id res chain seq x y z
N MET A 1 -20.07 -6.61 8.15
CA MET A 1 -19.68 -6.47 8.37
C MET A 1 -19.47 -6.64 8.53
N SER A 2 -19.54 -6.65 8.17
CA SER A 2 -19.16 -6.66 8.40
C SER A 2 -18.88 -6.62 8.32
N GLU A 3 -18.88 -6.40 8.17
CA GLU A 3 -18.49 -6.21 8.30
C GLU A 3 -18.01 -5.82 8.70
N ARG A 4 -17.94 -5.39 8.98
CA ARG A 4 -17.39 -4.98 9.41
C ARG A 4 -16.68 -4.63 9.39
N ALA A 5 -16.60 -4.18 9.42
CA ALA A 5 -15.93 -3.96 9.27
C ALA A 5 -15.42 -4.35 8.97
N ALA A 6 -15.59 -4.36 8.80
CA ALA A 6 -15.07 -4.84 8.56
C ALA A 6 -14.48 -5.31 8.31
N THR A 7 -14.72 -5.37 8.03
CA THR A 7 -13.95 -5.74 7.41
C THR A 7 -12.68 -6.18 7.67
N VAL A 8 -12.25 -5.58 8.28
CA VAL A 8 -10.98 -5.87 8.68
C VAL A 8 -10.86 -7.14 9.35
N ASP A 9 -11.90 -7.62 9.73
CA ASP A 9 -11.81 -8.78 10.45
C ASP A 9 -11.41 -9.91 9.64
N VAL A 10 -11.47 -9.83 8.41
CA VAL A 10 -11.04 -10.86 7.63
C VAL A 10 -9.72 -11.31 8.03
N ILE A 11 -9.00 -10.44 8.51
CA ILE A 11 -7.72 -10.72 8.80
C ILE A 11 -7.62 -11.37 10.03
N GLU A 12 -8.58 -11.32 10.72
CA GLU A 12 -8.42 -11.64 11.92
C GLU A 12 -8.11 -12.93 12.18
N ALA A 13 -8.55 -13.70 11.50
CA ALA A 13 -8.45 -14.95 11.83
C ALA A 13 -7.17 -15.37 12.33
N PRO A 14 -6.29 -15.68 11.77
CA PRO A 14 -5.14 -16.17 12.32
C PRO A 14 -4.28 -15.11 12.73
N VAL A 15 -4.87 -14.14 12.91
CA VAL A 15 -4.25 -13.13 12.64
C VAL A 15 -3.67 -12.32 13.63
N GLU A 16 -3.89 -12.51 14.81
CA GLU A 16 -3.33 -11.69 15.71
C GLU A 16 -1.87 -11.60 15.59
N GLU A 17 -1.17 -12.67 15.46
CA GLU A 17 0.23 -12.59 15.36
C GLU A 17 0.72 -11.95 14.13
N PRO A 18 0.22 -12.28 12.96
CA PRO A 18 0.61 -11.55 11.76
C PRO A 18 0.33 -10.08 11.89
N GLU A 19 -0.74 -9.75 12.57
CA GLU A 19 -1.07 -8.37 12.72
C GLU A 19 -0.05 -7.65 13.56
N LEU A 20 0.42 -8.27 14.63
CA LEU A 20 1.44 -7.67 15.44
C LEU A 20 2.74 -7.51 14.67
N ALA A 21 3.10 -8.48 13.87
CA ALA A 21 4.30 -8.39 13.08
C ALA A 21 4.21 -7.25 12.08
N GLU A 22 3.04 -7.05 11.51
CA GLU A 22 2.84 -5.98 10.58
C GLU A 22 2.97 -4.65 11.29
N ALA A 23 2.37 -4.49 12.46
CA ALA A 23 2.46 -3.25 13.19
C ALA A 23 3.90 -2.95 13.61
N ASP A 24 4.64 -3.99 13.96
CA ASP A 24 6.04 -3.81 14.35
C ASP A 24 6.86 -3.35 13.16
N LEU A 25 6.60 -3.91 11.98
CA LEU A 25 7.30 -3.50 10.78
C LEU A 25 7.01 -2.05 10.45
N LEU A 26 5.77 -1.62 10.57
CA LEU A 26 5.42 -0.25 10.29
C LEU A 26 6.09 0.70 11.28
N VAL A 27 6.15 0.33 12.52
CA VAL A 27 6.79 1.18 13.53
C VAL A 27 8.27 1.30 13.24
N ARG A 28 8.91 0.22 12.81
CA ARG A 28 10.32 0.32 12.48
C ARG A 28 10.54 1.22 11.29
N ALA A 29 9.66 1.17 10.31
CA ALA A 29 9.78 2.02 9.15
C ALA A 29 9.67 3.48 9.55
N VAL A 30 8.75 3.79 10.45
CA VAL A 30 8.59 5.15 10.91
C VAL A 30 9.82 5.64 11.66
N GLU A 31 10.43 4.77 12.42
CA GLU A 31 11.58 5.17 13.19
C GLU A 31 12.83 5.34 12.37
N SER A 32 12.82 4.90 11.16
CA SER A 32 14.00 4.98 10.32
C SER A 32 14.18 6.39 9.80
N PRO A 33 15.26 7.04 10.11
CA PRO A 33 15.44 8.41 9.64
C PRO A 33 15.64 8.49 8.14
N ALA A 34 16.00 7.40 7.54
CA ALA A 34 16.28 7.44 6.15
C ALA A 34 15.06 7.70 5.30
N GLY A 35 13.90 7.47 5.84
CA GLY A 35 12.70 7.69 5.06
C GLY A 35 12.29 9.12 4.97
N ALA A 36 12.95 9.99 5.70
CA ALA A 36 12.48 11.34 5.75
C ALA A 36 12.75 12.04 4.46
N GLY A 37 11.80 12.68 4.01
CA GLY A 37 11.85 13.63 2.95
C GLY A 37 12.75 13.41 1.83
N GLY A 38 12.89 13.17 0.91
CA GLY A 38 13.84 13.10 -0.14
C GLY A 38 14.02 11.75 -0.75
N ALA A 39 13.42 10.73 -0.16
CA ALA A 39 13.55 9.41 -0.76
C ALA A 39 12.79 9.39 -2.08
N SER A 40 13.43 8.83 -3.11
CA SER A 40 12.75 8.66 -4.38
C SER A 40 11.97 7.35 -4.34
N LEU A 41 11.09 7.16 -5.32
CA LEU A 41 10.33 5.93 -5.41
C LEU A 41 11.26 4.72 -5.46
N ALA A 42 12.36 4.82 -6.16
CA ALA A 42 13.28 3.70 -6.32
C ALA A 42 14.04 3.36 -5.05
N THR A 43 14.22 4.32 -4.14
CA THR A 43 15.03 4.12 -2.96
C THR A 43 14.26 4.13 -1.66
N ALA A 44 12.96 4.41 -1.72
CA ALA A 44 12.17 4.52 -0.50
C ALA A 44 12.06 3.18 0.21
N ARG A 45 12.06 3.20 1.52
CA ARG A 45 11.92 1.99 2.31
C ARG A 45 10.46 1.59 2.45
N VAL A 46 9.54 2.55 2.34
CA VAL A 46 8.12 2.28 2.41
C VAL A 46 7.47 2.93 1.20
N VAL A 47 6.69 2.17 0.46
CA VAL A 47 5.95 2.71 -0.69
C VAL A 47 4.48 2.39 -0.49
N ILE A 48 3.65 3.41 -0.60
CA ILE A 48 2.20 3.25 -0.53
C ILE A 48 1.69 3.32 -1.96
N GLY A 49 1.19 2.21 -2.47
CA GLY A 49 0.76 2.14 -3.86
C GLY A 49 -0.73 2.33 -3.99
N GLY A 50 -1.14 3.11 -4.97
CA GLY A 50 -2.54 3.34 -5.26
C GLY A 50 -2.90 2.91 -6.66
N GLY A 51 -4.04 2.27 -6.83
CA GLY A 51 -4.51 1.83 -8.12
C GLY A 51 -5.88 2.37 -8.43
N ARG A 52 -6.56 1.73 -9.38
CA ARG A 52 -7.88 2.18 -9.78
C ARG A 52 -8.86 2.24 -8.62
N GLY A 53 -8.69 1.39 -7.64
CA GLY A 53 -9.58 1.35 -6.50
C GLY A 53 -9.59 2.62 -5.68
N VAL A 54 -8.60 3.49 -5.85
CA VAL A 54 -8.57 4.78 -5.18
C VAL A 54 -9.75 5.66 -5.65
N GLY A 55 -10.17 5.49 -6.90
CA GLY A 55 -11.39 6.12 -7.37
C GLY A 55 -11.23 7.46 -8.06
N GLY A 56 -10.07 8.08 -7.97
CA GLY A 56 -9.84 9.36 -8.61
C GLY A 56 -8.67 10.09 -7.99
N PRO A 57 -8.27 11.21 -8.55
CA PRO A 57 -7.10 11.93 -8.02
C PRO A 57 -7.30 12.42 -6.59
N ASP A 58 -8.54 12.71 -6.22
CA ASP A 58 -8.79 13.20 -4.87
C ASP A 58 -8.67 12.10 -3.84
N GLY A 59 -8.75 10.85 -4.23
CA GLY A 59 -8.70 9.73 -3.29
C GLY A 59 -7.31 9.44 -2.77
N PHE A 60 -6.29 10.12 -3.29
CA PHE A 60 -4.92 9.88 -2.86
C PHE A 60 -4.55 10.59 -1.57
N ALA A 61 -5.35 11.54 -1.11
CA ALA A 61 -4.99 12.28 0.10
C ALA A 61 -4.73 11.37 1.31
N PRO A 62 -5.57 10.36 1.61
CA PRO A 62 -5.27 9.49 2.74
C PRO A 62 -4.00 8.66 2.53
N LEU A 63 -3.72 8.30 1.27
CA LEU A 63 -2.51 7.55 0.97
C LEU A 63 -1.28 8.41 1.17
N GLU A 64 -1.36 9.67 0.80
CA GLU A 64 -0.26 10.58 1.02
C GLU A 64 -0.02 10.81 2.51
N GLU A 65 -1.10 10.91 3.28
CA GLU A 65 -0.98 11.08 4.71
C GLU A 65 -0.35 9.85 5.33
N LEU A 66 -0.73 8.67 4.90
CA LEU A 66 -0.15 7.44 5.41
C LEU A 66 1.33 7.36 5.05
N ALA A 67 1.67 7.72 3.82
CA ALA A 67 3.07 7.72 3.41
C ALA A 67 3.89 8.67 4.27
N GLU A 68 3.35 9.83 4.56
CA GLU A 68 4.04 10.78 5.39
C GLU A 68 4.26 10.25 6.80
N LEU A 69 3.25 9.60 7.38
CA LEU A 69 3.37 9.05 8.71
C LEU A 69 4.42 7.94 8.78
N LEU A 70 4.60 7.19 7.71
CA LEU A 70 5.53 6.09 7.69
C LEU A 70 6.89 6.46 7.12
N GLY A 71 7.06 7.71 6.73
CA GLY A 71 8.33 8.13 6.13
C GLY A 71 8.54 7.58 4.74
N GLY A 72 7.47 7.31 4.01
CA GLY A 72 7.55 6.69 2.70
C GLY A 72 7.08 7.62 1.59
N VAL A 73 6.85 7.04 0.43
CA VAL A 73 6.39 7.80 -0.73
C VAL A 73 5.19 7.08 -1.35
N VAL A 74 4.47 7.80 -2.20
CA VAL A 74 3.33 7.23 -2.91
C VAL A 74 3.78 6.78 -4.29
N GLY A 75 3.41 5.57 -4.67
CA GLY A 75 3.58 5.07 -6.02
C GLY A 75 2.21 4.72 -6.58
N VAL A 76 2.09 4.58 -7.90
CA VAL A 76 0.78 4.33 -8.49
C VAL A 76 0.88 3.29 -9.58
N SER A 77 -0.25 2.67 -9.90
CA SER A 77 -0.30 1.70 -10.98
C SER A 77 -0.43 2.43 -12.32
N ARG A 78 -0.22 1.69 -13.40
CA ARG A 78 -0.27 2.27 -14.73
C ARG A 78 -1.63 2.87 -15.06
N VAL A 79 -2.71 2.27 -14.58
CA VAL A 79 -4.03 2.79 -14.89
C VAL A 79 -4.19 4.19 -14.31
N VAL A 80 -3.57 4.47 -13.19
CA VAL A 80 -3.65 5.79 -12.55
C VAL A 80 -2.98 6.84 -13.42
N THR A 81 -1.80 6.52 -13.96
CA THR A 81 -1.11 7.47 -14.84
C THR A 81 -1.82 7.59 -16.18
N SER A 82 -2.42 6.51 -16.67
CA SER A 82 -3.16 6.56 -17.93
C SER A 82 -4.39 7.43 -17.81
N GLU A 83 -5.02 7.46 -16.62
CA GLU A 83 -6.17 8.31 -16.40
C GLU A 83 -5.76 9.75 -16.10
N GLY A 84 -4.48 10.00 -15.97
CA GLY A 84 -4.02 11.35 -15.70
C GLY A 84 -4.13 11.77 -14.24
N TRP A 85 -4.38 10.83 -13.33
CA TRP A 85 -4.55 11.17 -11.91
C TRP A 85 -3.22 11.52 -11.26
N ARG A 86 -2.13 10.93 -11.73
CA ARG A 86 -0.80 11.16 -11.18
C ARG A 86 0.24 11.10 -12.30
N PRO A 87 1.39 11.75 -12.11
CA PRO A 87 2.39 11.77 -13.16
C PRO A 87 3.11 10.44 -13.32
N HIS A 88 3.61 10.20 -14.50
CA HIS A 88 4.26 8.93 -14.82
C HIS A 88 5.45 8.64 -13.91
N LYS A 89 6.10 9.66 -13.40
CA LYS A 89 7.26 9.43 -12.54
C LYS A 89 6.90 8.71 -11.26
N GLN A 90 5.62 8.63 -10.92
CA GLN A 90 5.18 7.88 -9.75
C GLN A 90 4.74 6.48 -10.09
N GLN A 91 4.81 6.08 -11.35
CA GLN A 91 4.32 4.78 -11.76
C GLN A 91 5.25 3.66 -11.33
N VAL A 92 4.70 2.64 -10.69
CA VAL A 92 5.42 1.43 -10.32
C VAL A 92 5.10 0.38 -11.38
N GLY A 93 6.11 -0.29 -11.89
CA GLY A 93 5.88 -1.34 -12.85
C GLY A 93 7.01 -1.50 -13.83
N GLN A 94 6.81 -2.39 -14.79
CA GLN A 94 7.83 -2.68 -15.76
C GLN A 94 8.20 -1.45 -16.60
N THR A 95 7.20 -0.64 -16.96
CA THR A 95 7.43 0.56 -17.74
C THR A 95 7.56 1.80 -16.88
N GLY A 96 7.50 1.64 -15.58
CA GLY A 96 7.70 2.72 -14.63
C GLY A 96 8.94 2.44 -13.80
N THR A 97 8.84 2.69 -12.51
CA THR A 97 9.96 2.47 -11.61
C THR A 97 9.84 1.10 -10.96
N LYS A 98 10.95 0.39 -10.89
CA LYS A 98 11.01 -0.84 -10.11
C LYS A 98 11.43 -0.47 -8.71
N ILE A 99 10.68 -0.95 -7.72
CA ILE A 99 10.87 -0.56 -6.34
C ILE A 99 11.39 -1.73 -5.52
N THR A 100 12.16 -1.39 -4.48
CA THR A 100 12.73 -2.41 -3.60
C THR A 100 12.54 -2.03 -2.14
N PRO A 101 11.32 -1.66 -1.73
CA PRO A 101 11.11 -1.21 -0.37
C PRO A 101 11.10 -2.36 0.61
N GLU A 102 11.20 -2.05 1.88
CA GLU A 102 10.98 -3.04 2.91
C GLU A 102 9.49 -3.35 3.00
N LEU A 103 8.65 -2.35 2.76
CA LEU A 103 7.21 -2.53 2.83
C LEU A 103 6.54 -1.86 1.64
N TYR A 104 5.75 -2.61 0.91
CA TYR A 104 4.90 -2.07 -0.16
C TYR A 104 3.46 -2.33 0.21
N LEU A 105 2.70 -1.26 0.36
CA LEU A 105 1.28 -1.36 0.68
C LEU A 105 0.50 -1.06 -0.59
N ALA A 106 -0.11 -2.08 -1.17
CA ALA A 106 -0.81 -1.95 -2.45
C ALA A 106 -2.30 -1.75 -2.19
N CYS A 107 -2.79 -0.55 -2.48
CA CYS A 107 -4.17 -0.17 -2.17
C CYS A 107 -4.98 -0.07 -3.45
N GLY A 108 -5.94 -0.96 -3.61
CA GLY A 108 -6.83 -0.92 -4.77
C GLY A 108 -6.13 -1.24 -6.08
N ILE A 109 -5.09 -2.06 -6.02
CA ILE A 109 -4.32 -2.44 -7.20
C ILE A 109 -4.65 -3.88 -7.54
N SER A 110 -4.97 -4.14 -8.81
CA SER A 110 -5.31 -5.50 -9.23
C SER A 110 -4.09 -6.39 -9.32
N GLY A 111 -2.96 -5.83 -9.71
CA GLY A 111 -1.74 -6.63 -9.82
C GLY A 111 -1.50 -7.22 -11.19
N ALA A 112 -1.59 -6.41 -12.22
CA ALA A 112 -1.23 -6.85 -13.55
C ALA A 112 0.23 -7.31 -13.55
N ILE A 113 0.58 -8.17 -14.48
CA ILE A 113 1.93 -8.72 -14.54
C ILE A 113 2.98 -7.62 -14.57
N GLN A 114 2.71 -6.56 -15.32
CA GLN A 114 3.66 -5.46 -15.42
C GLN A 114 3.85 -4.73 -14.10
N HIS A 115 2.78 -4.63 -13.31
CA HIS A 115 2.89 -3.98 -12.01
C HIS A 115 3.67 -4.86 -11.05
N ILE A 116 3.40 -6.15 -11.04
CA ILE A 116 4.10 -7.10 -10.18
C ILE A 116 5.60 -7.09 -10.52
N ALA A 117 5.92 -6.98 -11.79
CA ALA A 117 7.33 -6.93 -12.19
C ALA A 117 8.06 -5.75 -11.54
N GLY A 118 7.33 -4.68 -11.24
CA GLY A 118 7.93 -3.52 -10.62
C GLY A 118 8.02 -3.59 -9.11
N CYS A 119 7.24 -4.43 -8.46
CA CYS A 119 7.21 -4.48 -7.01
C CYS A 119 7.62 -5.83 -6.42
N ALA A 120 7.99 -6.78 -7.25
CA ALA A 120 8.29 -8.12 -6.77
C ALA A 120 9.48 -8.18 -5.83
N SER A 121 10.33 -7.19 -5.86
CA SER A 121 11.52 -7.16 -4.99
C SER A 121 11.26 -6.55 -3.63
N ALA A 122 10.01 -6.13 -3.35
CA ALA A 122 9.68 -5.63 -2.02
C ALA A 122 9.84 -6.76 -1.01
N LYS A 123 10.33 -6.45 0.17
CA LYS A 123 10.51 -7.48 1.18
C LYS A 123 9.17 -7.95 1.71
N HIS A 124 8.22 -7.05 1.87
CA HIS A 124 6.89 -7.40 2.35
C HIS A 124 5.87 -6.64 1.53
N ILE A 125 4.80 -7.34 1.15
CA ILE A 125 3.70 -6.73 0.39
C ILE A 125 2.43 -6.94 1.17
N ILE A 126 1.71 -5.86 1.44
CA ILE A 126 0.41 -5.90 2.06
C ILE A 126 -0.56 -5.36 1.03
N ALA A 127 -1.58 -6.12 0.69
CA ALA A 127 -2.54 -5.70 -0.33
C ALA A 127 -3.90 -5.45 0.30
N ILE A 128 -4.50 -4.34 -0.04
CA ILE A 128 -5.85 -3.98 0.39
C ILE A 128 -6.71 -3.93 -0.87
N ASN A 129 -7.72 -4.76 -0.94
CA ASN A 129 -8.53 -4.85 -2.15
C ASN A 129 -9.91 -5.36 -1.80
N THR A 130 -10.93 -4.90 -2.53
CA THR A 130 -12.27 -5.41 -2.33
C THR A 130 -12.48 -6.72 -3.07
N ASP A 131 -11.61 -7.05 -4.02
CA ASP A 131 -11.76 -8.22 -4.85
C ASP A 131 -10.86 -9.35 -4.32
N PRO A 132 -11.43 -10.39 -3.73
CA PRO A 132 -10.62 -11.48 -3.21
C PRO A 132 -9.91 -12.26 -4.30
N GLY A 133 -10.28 -12.07 -5.55
CA GLY A 133 -9.60 -12.74 -6.66
C GLY A 133 -8.54 -11.89 -7.34
N ALA A 134 -8.20 -10.74 -6.79
CA ALA A 134 -7.22 -9.88 -7.43
C ALA A 134 -5.84 -10.57 -7.47
N PRO A 135 -5.17 -10.56 -8.62
CA PRO A 135 -3.89 -11.24 -8.75
C PRO A 135 -2.82 -10.79 -7.76
N ILE A 136 -2.86 -9.54 -7.32
CA ILE A 136 -1.85 -9.05 -6.39
C ILE A 136 -1.88 -9.82 -5.07
N LEU A 137 -3.02 -10.37 -4.71
CA LEU A 137 -3.14 -11.09 -3.46
C LEU A 137 -2.28 -12.33 -3.41
N ALA A 138 -2.01 -12.92 -4.56
CA ALA A 138 -1.14 -14.10 -4.62
C ALA A 138 0.31 -13.74 -4.31
N HIS A 139 0.67 -12.49 -4.41
CA HIS A 139 2.03 -12.04 -4.14
C HIS A 139 2.15 -11.32 -2.80
N ALA A 140 1.05 -11.17 -2.07
CA ALA A 140 1.06 -10.42 -0.83
C ALA A 140 1.37 -11.33 0.34
N ASP A 141 2.10 -10.80 1.31
CA ASP A 141 2.32 -11.51 2.57
C ASP A 141 1.08 -11.42 3.44
N TYR A 142 0.38 -10.30 3.36
CA TYR A 142 -0.88 -10.11 4.09
C TYR A 142 -1.88 -9.47 3.15
N ALA A 143 -3.12 -9.87 3.27
CA ALA A 143 -4.18 -9.36 2.41
C ALA A 143 -5.35 -8.89 3.27
N VAL A 144 -5.83 -7.69 2.99
CA VAL A 144 -7.01 -7.15 3.64
C VAL A 144 -8.09 -7.05 2.58
N ILE A 145 -9.15 -7.80 2.72
CA ILE A 145 -10.25 -7.74 1.78
C ILE A 145 -11.23 -6.71 2.32
N GLY A 146 -11.22 -5.55 1.71
CA GLY A 146 -12.06 -4.45 2.17
C GLY A 146 -11.83 -3.22 1.35
N ASP A 147 -12.60 -2.18 1.68
CA ASP A 147 -12.55 -0.92 0.96
C ASP A 147 -11.42 -0.06 1.52
N LEU A 148 -10.48 0.30 0.69
CA LEU A 148 -9.35 1.10 1.12
C LEU A 148 -9.82 2.45 1.69
N HIS A 149 -10.97 2.95 1.26
CA HIS A 149 -11.49 4.21 1.77
C HIS A 149 -11.95 4.10 3.23
N GLN A 150 -12.04 2.89 3.75
CA GLN A 150 -12.33 2.66 5.16
C GLN A 150 -11.08 2.18 5.89
N VAL A 151 -10.31 1.34 5.25
CA VAL A 151 -9.14 0.73 5.87
C VAL A 151 -8.02 1.74 6.09
N ILE A 152 -7.75 2.56 5.09
CA ILE A 152 -6.63 3.50 5.16
C ILE A 152 -6.86 4.58 6.23
N PRO A 153 -8.03 5.21 6.31
CA PRO A 153 -8.25 6.17 7.40
C PRO A 153 -8.13 5.54 8.78
N ALA A 154 -8.61 4.30 8.92
CA ALA A 154 -8.50 3.61 10.20
C ALA A 154 -7.04 3.33 10.54
N LEU A 155 -6.24 2.97 9.56
CA LEU A 155 -4.83 2.72 9.76
C LEU A 155 -4.09 4.01 10.13
N VAL A 156 -4.40 5.10 9.46
CA VAL A 156 -3.81 6.39 9.76
C VAL A 156 -4.12 6.77 11.19
N GLU A 157 -5.36 6.58 11.61
CA GLU A 157 -5.74 6.95 12.96
C GLU A 157 -5.03 6.08 13.97
N ALA A 158 -4.90 4.79 13.72
CA ALA A 158 -4.21 3.89 14.61
C ALA A 158 -2.73 4.26 14.75
N LEU A 159 -2.12 4.67 13.65
CA LEU A 159 -0.71 5.07 13.69
C LEU A 159 -0.52 6.37 14.45
N ARG A 160 -1.47 7.28 14.34
CA ARG A 160 -1.36 8.55 15.08
C ARG A 160 -1.52 8.35 16.56
N ALA A 161 -2.19 7.29 16.98
CA ALA A 161 -2.41 7.03 18.38
C ALA A 161 -1.22 6.35 19.07
N ARG A 162 -0.18 5.99 18.32
CA ARG A 162 0.96 5.28 18.88
C ARG A 162 1.95 6.20 19.61
#